data_cb784a1b32c3610e8aa4c5d78359dc71
#
_entry.id   cb784a1b32c3610e8aa4c5d78359dc71
#
_cell.length_a   1.000
_cell.length_b   1.000
_cell.length_c   1.000
_cell.angle_alpha   90.00
_cell.angle_beta   90.00
_cell.angle_gamma   90.00
#
_symmetry.space_group_name_H-M   'P 1'
#
loop_
_entity.id
_entity.type
_entity.pdbx_description
1 polymer ?
#
loop_
_entity_poly.entity_id
_entity_poly.type
_entity_poly.pdbx_seq_one_letter_code
_entity_poly.pdbx_strand_id
1 'polypeptide(L)'
;MSRLLCLIVLSLGLMQTATADENNDRMSAYLTQKFGLAKEKAQKISDAVQSAASKYSLPPALLLAIISIESRFKEKAKGANGATGLMQVVPGAHRGLLRNVKDLTEPTTNIEVGSAILYGYMRSANGDMNAALKSYGGSQAYAKKVSLRVEDFADVAGQQAIESHPGAQASMCEADRCPAPANWADAFTIPAGSAVAALPGVSPAIPH
;
A
#
# COMPACT_ATOMS: atom_id res chain seq x y z
N MET A 1 29.76 -23.56 -25.17
CA MET A 1 28.36 -23.51 -24.69
C MET A 1 28.20 -22.59 -23.46
N SER A 2 29.18 -22.47 -22.58
CA SER A 2 29.10 -21.63 -21.35
C SER A 2 29.00 -20.12 -21.61
N ARG A 3 29.65 -19.57 -22.65
CA ARG A 3 29.60 -18.12 -22.94
C ARG A 3 28.29 -17.62 -23.54
N LEU A 4 27.56 -18.51 -24.22
CA LEU A 4 26.26 -18.20 -24.80
C LEU A 4 25.15 -18.13 -23.71
N LEU A 5 25.24 -18.98 -22.69
CA LEU A 5 24.32 -18.95 -21.55
C LEU A 5 24.45 -17.67 -20.71
N CYS A 6 25.69 -17.17 -20.50
CA CYS A 6 25.91 -15.91 -19.77
C CYS A 6 25.30 -14.68 -20.47
N LEU A 7 25.34 -14.63 -21.79
CA LEU A 7 24.75 -13.52 -22.55
C LEU A 7 23.21 -13.53 -22.52
N ILE A 8 22.59 -14.70 -22.49
CA ILE A 8 21.13 -14.83 -22.39
C ILE A 8 20.64 -14.39 -21.01
N VAL A 9 21.34 -14.73 -19.93
CA VAL A 9 20.97 -14.31 -18.56
C VAL A 9 21.13 -12.79 -18.39
N LEU A 10 22.14 -12.18 -18.99
CA LEU A 10 22.33 -10.72 -18.93
C LEU A 10 21.24 -9.96 -19.70
N SER A 11 20.74 -10.50 -20.83
CA SER A 11 19.70 -9.85 -21.63
C SER A 11 18.30 -9.94 -20.99
N LEU A 12 18.00 -11.00 -20.22
CA LEU A 12 16.73 -11.08 -19.48
C LEU A 12 16.68 -10.09 -18.28
N GLY A 13 17.81 -9.80 -17.66
CA GLY A 13 17.89 -8.85 -16.53
C GLY A 13 17.61 -7.39 -16.93
N LEU A 14 17.93 -7.00 -18.16
CA LEU A 14 17.72 -5.65 -18.67
C LEU A 14 16.27 -5.33 -19.07
N MET A 15 15.45 -6.34 -19.36
CA MET A 15 14.03 -6.13 -19.70
C MET A 15 13.13 -5.83 -18.49
N GLN A 16 13.51 -6.22 -17.29
CA GLN A 16 12.69 -6.03 -16.09
C GLN A 16 12.77 -4.62 -15.49
N THR A 17 13.86 -3.90 -15.71
CA THR A 17 14.01 -2.52 -15.20
C THR A 17 13.22 -1.51 -16.04
N ALA A 18 13.12 -1.70 -17.34
CA ALA A 18 12.41 -0.78 -18.23
C ALA A 18 10.89 -0.70 -17.95
N THR A 19 10.27 -1.80 -17.55
CA THR A 19 8.82 -1.85 -17.29
C THR A 19 8.43 -1.17 -15.96
N ALA A 20 9.29 -1.20 -14.94
CA ALA A 20 9.03 -0.57 -13.66
C ALA A 20 9.10 0.96 -13.77
N ASP A 21 10.08 1.50 -14.48
CA ASP A 21 10.23 2.94 -14.72
C ASP A 21 9.08 3.49 -15.57
N GLU A 22 8.68 2.76 -16.62
CA GLU A 22 7.57 3.16 -17.48
C GLU A 22 6.23 3.22 -16.70
N ASN A 23 5.96 2.25 -15.83
CA ASN A 23 4.76 2.25 -15.00
C ASN A 23 4.77 3.41 -14.00
N ASN A 24 5.93 3.73 -13.45
CA ASN A 24 6.08 4.84 -12.51
C ASN A 24 5.86 6.19 -13.17
N ASP A 25 6.40 6.40 -14.37
CA ASP A 25 6.19 7.60 -15.16
C ASP A 25 4.72 7.76 -15.57
N ARG A 26 4.06 6.67 -15.99
CA ARG A 26 2.64 6.65 -16.32
C ARG A 26 1.77 7.01 -15.11
N MET A 27 2.07 6.45 -13.95
CA MET A 27 1.40 6.75 -12.68
C MET A 27 1.56 8.23 -12.31
N SER A 28 2.77 8.76 -12.37
CA SER A 28 3.08 10.17 -12.08
C SER A 28 2.34 11.12 -13.03
N ALA A 29 2.36 10.83 -14.34
CA ALA A 29 1.63 11.59 -15.35
C ALA A 29 0.11 11.60 -15.08
N TYR A 30 -0.46 10.44 -14.76
CA TYR A 30 -1.87 10.32 -14.41
C TYR A 30 -2.25 11.14 -13.18
N LEU A 31 -1.43 11.08 -12.10
CA LEU A 31 -1.66 11.86 -10.90
C LEU A 31 -1.60 13.37 -11.16
N THR A 32 -0.68 13.80 -12.00
CA THR A 32 -0.60 15.22 -12.43
C THR A 32 -1.84 15.63 -13.21
N GLN A 33 -2.25 14.83 -14.19
CA GLN A 33 -3.37 15.17 -15.06
C GLN A 33 -4.73 15.08 -14.33
N LYS A 34 -4.96 13.99 -13.58
CA LYS A 34 -6.27 13.71 -12.97
C LYS A 34 -6.51 14.47 -11.68
N PHE A 35 -5.47 14.67 -10.88
CA PHE A 35 -5.56 15.28 -9.54
C PHE A 35 -4.88 16.65 -9.43
N GLY A 36 -4.28 17.15 -10.52
CA GLY A 36 -3.64 18.46 -10.56
C GLY A 36 -2.40 18.56 -9.67
N LEU A 37 -1.70 17.45 -9.44
CA LEU A 37 -0.49 17.46 -8.63
C LEU A 37 0.67 18.09 -9.41
N ALA A 38 1.54 18.83 -8.71
CA ALA A 38 2.82 19.23 -9.27
C ALA A 38 3.64 17.97 -9.64
N LYS A 39 4.40 18.04 -10.74
CA LYS A 39 5.13 16.88 -11.29
C LYS A 39 6.04 16.22 -10.26
N GLU A 40 6.81 17.01 -9.52
CA GLU A 40 7.74 16.52 -8.51
C GLU A 40 7.02 15.77 -7.36
N LYS A 41 5.84 16.27 -6.98
CA LYS A 41 5.00 15.63 -5.97
C LYS A 41 4.37 14.34 -6.49
N ALA A 42 3.87 14.35 -7.71
CA ALA A 42 3.33 13.17 -8.36
C ALA A 42 4.39 12.07 -8.47
N GLN A 43 5.60 12.42 -8.89
CA GLN A 43 6.73 11.48 -8.96
C GLN A 43 7.06 10.91 -7.59
N LYS A 44 7.22 11.77 -6.57
CA LYS A 44 7.52 11.32 -5.20
C LYS A 44 6.47 10.34 -4.64
N ILE A 45 5.19 10.59 -4.92
CA ILE A 45 4.12 9.68 -4.50
C ILE A 45 4.19 8.38 -5.28
N SER A 46 4.43 8.43 -6.59
CA SER A 46 4.55 7.23 -7.44
C SER A 46 5.71 6.34 -7.00
N ASP A 47 6.89 6.93 -6.75
CA ASP A 47 8.07 6.23 -6.24
C ASP A 47 7.77 5.55 -4.89
N ALA A 48 7.14 6.28 -3.97
CA ALA A 48 6.80 5.75 -2.65
C ALA A 48 5.76 4.63 -2.72
N VAL A 49 4.77 4.75 -3.61
CA VAL A 49 3.76 3.69 -3.84
C VAL A 49 4.41 2.44 -4.40
N GLN A 50 5.27 2.56 -5.42
CA GLN A 50 5.97 1.41 -6.00
C GLN A 50 6.89 0.71 -4.98
N SER A 51 7.65 1.50 -4.20
CA SER A 51 8.50 0.98 -3.14
C SER A 51 7.70 0.21 -2.09
N ALA A 52 6.62 0.80 -1.58
CA ALA A 52 5.76 0.18 -0.57
C ALA A 52 5.01 -1.04 -1.11
N ALA A 53 4.51 -0.96 -2.35
CA ALA A 53 3.84 -2.07 -3.04
C ALA A 53 4.77 -3.29 -3.15
N SER A 54 6.01 -3.08 -3.61
CA SER A 54 7.02 -4.12 -3.69
C SER A 54 7.37 -4.69 -2.31
N LYS A 55 7.62 -3.82 -1.32
CA LYS A 55 8.03 -4.23 0.03
C LYS A 55 6.97 -5.05 0.76
N TYR A 56 5.70 -4.71 0.63
CA TYR A 56 4.60 -5.34 1.34
C TYR A 56 3.78 -6.30 0.48
N SER A 57 4.20 -6.55 -0.77
CA SER A 57 3.45 -7.37 -1.74
C SER A 57 2.00 -6.92 -1.88
N LEU A 58 1.77 -5.61 -1.91
CA LEU A 58 0.47 -4.99 -2.09
C LEU A 58 0.33 -4.44 -3.52
N PRO A 59 -0.86 -4.53 -4.13
CA PRO A 59 -1.08 -3.92 -5.44
C PRO A 59 -0.88 -2.40 -5.42
N PRO A 60 -0.08 -1.79 -6.32
CA PRO A 60 0.08 -0.34 -6.39
C PRO A 60 -1.26 0.40 -6.57
N ALA A 61 -2.17 -0.14 -7.40
CA ALA A 61 -3.52 0.40 -7.59
C ALA A 61 -4.32 0.47 -6.28
N LEU A 62 -4.14 -0.50 -5.38
CA LEU A 62 -4.78 -0.49 -4.06
C LEU A 62 -4.29 0.67 -3.20
N LEU A 63 -2.99 0.91 -3.16
CA LEU A 63 -2.41 2.02 -2.39
C LEU A 63 -2.88 3.37 -2.93
N LEU A 64 -2.90 3.54 -4.26
CA LEU A 64 -3.44 4.74 -4.90
C LEU A 64 -4.93 4.95 -4.60
N ALA A 65 -5.72 3.89 -4.63
CA ALA A 65 -7.14 3.93 -4.29
C ALA A 65 -7.36 4.43 -2.85
N ILE A 66 -6.62 3.88 -1.89
CA ILE A 66 -6.66 4.31 -0.49
C ILE A 66 -6.27 5.79 -0.38
N ILE A 67 -5.12 6.20 -0.91
CA ILE A 67 -4.65 7.60 -0.87
C ILE A 67 -5.68 8.56 -1.46
N SER A 68 -6.32 8.18 -2.58
CA SER A 68 -7.35 9.00 -3.22
C SER A 68 -8.58 9.22 -2.35
N ILE A 69 -8.96 8.21 -1.58
CA ILE A 69 -10.12 8.25 -0.66
C ILE A 69 -9.78 9.01 0.62
N GLU A 70 -8.61 8.73 1.20
CA GLU A 70 -8.20 9.26 2.51
C GLU A 70 -7.85 10.74 2.46
N SER A 71 -7.13 11.17 1.46
CA SER A 71 -6.58 12.54 1.44
C SER A 71 -6.80 13.29 0.13
N ARG A 72 -7.26 12.62 -0.94
CA ARG A 72 -7.22 13.14 -2.31
C ARG A 72 -5.80 13.64 -2.67
N PHE A 73 -4.79 12.86 -2.31
CA PHE A 73 -3.37 13.19 -2.51
C PHE A 73 -2.88 14.46 -1.80
N LYS A 74 -3.55 14.89 -0.72
CA LYS A 74 -3.12 16.01 0.12
C LYS A 74 -2.19 15.51 1.23
N GLU A 75 -0.88 15.74 1.08
CA GLU A 75 0.15 15.23 2.02
C GLU A 75 -0.01 15.77 3.46
N LYS A 76 -0.55 16.98 3.61
CA LYS A 76 -0.78 17.63 4.92
C LYS A 76 -2.21 17.48 5.42
N ALA A 77 -2.98 16.56 4.84
CA ALA A 77 -4.35 16.32 5.28
C ALA A 77 -4.37 15.94 6.77
N LYS A 78 -5.35 16.48 7.48
CA LYS A 78 -5.66 16.18 8.88
C LYS A 78 -7.11 15.71 8.96
N GLY A 79 -7.32 14.61 9.69
CA GLY A 79 -8.62 14.01 9.91
C GLY A 79 -8.92 13.79 11.39
N ALA A 80 -9.99 13.07 11.65
CA ALA A 80 -10.42 12.72 13.00
C ALA A 80 -9.34 11.92 13.75
N ASN A 81 -9.34 12.01 15.07
CA ASN A 81 -8.41 11.30 15.95
C ASN A 81 -6.91 11.56 15.63
N GLY A 82 -6.60 12.69 15.01
CA GLY A 82 -5.25 13.04 14.61
C GLY A 82 -4.76 12.31 13.37
N ALA A 83 -5.65 11.70 12.57
CA ALA A 83 -5.31 11.10 11.29
C ALA A 83 -4.50 12.09 10.44
N THR A 84 -3.40 11.64 9.85
CA THR A 84 -2.44 12.54 9.20
C THR A 84 -1.94 11.94 7.89
N GLY A 85 -1.85 12.83 6.89
CA GLY A 85 -1.13 12.59 5.63
C GLY A 85 -1.93 11.83 4.58
N LEU A 86 -1.21 11.31 3.58
CA LEU A 86 -1.78 10.72 2.38
C LEU A 86 -2.71 9.52 2.68
N MET A 87 -2.31 8.65 3.59
CA MET A 87 -3.06 7.44 3.98
C MET A 87 -3.78 7.59 5.33
N GLN A 88 -3.90 8.83 5.86
CA GLN A 88 -4.62 9.15 7.10
C GLN A 88 -4.23 8.25 8.28
N VAL A 89 -2.92 8.12 8.51
CA VAL A 89 -2.39 7.35 9.63
C VAL A 89 -2.79 8.00 10.96
N VAL A 90 -3.38 7.21 11.88
CA VAL A 90 -3.80 7.66 13.22
C VAL A 90 -2.71 7.35 14.24
N PRO A 91 -1.95 8.36 14.73
CA PRO A 91 -0.79 8.11 15.61
C PRO A 91 -1.15 7.41 16.91
N GLY A 92 -2.30 7.76 17.49
CA GLY A 92 -2.75 7.17 18.76
C GLY A 92 -2.99 5.67 18.70
N ALA A 93 -3.42 5.15 17.53
CA ALA A 93 -3.70 3.74 17.30
C ALA A 93 -2.42 2.92 17.01
N HIS A 94 -1.35 3.55 16.54
CA HIS A 94 -0.15 2.86 16.03
C HIS A 94 1.15 3.33 16.70
N ARG A 95 1.11 3.64 18.00
CA ARG A 95 2.24 4.21 18.76
C ARG A 95 3.52 3.38 18.65
N GLY A 96 3.41 2.05 18.67
CA GLY A 96 4.56 1.15 18.55
C GLY A 96 5.28 1.30 17.21
N LEU A 97 4.52 1.35 16.13
CA LEU A 97 5.00 1.51 14.77
C LEU A 97 5.64 2.89 14.53
N LEU A 98 5.18 3.90 15.26
CA LEU A 98 5.54 5.29 15.03
C LEU A 98 6.68 5.83 15.92
N ARG A 99 7.34 4.97 16.72
CA ARG A 99 8.38 5.42 17.66
C ARG A 99 9.48 6.25 17.02
N ASN A 100 9.88 5.89 15.80
CA ASN A 100 10.97 6.52 15.05
C ASN A 100 10.47 7.41 13.90
N VAL A 101 9.16 7.59 13.77
CA VAL A 101 8.58 8.42 12.72
C VAL A 101 8.53 9.87 13.18
N LYS A 102 9.24 10.74 12.46
CA LYS A 102 9.35 12.16 12.81
C LYS A 102 8.24 13.01 12.19
N ASP A 103 7.84 12.69 10.97
CA ASP A 103 6.86 13.47 10.20
C ASP A 103 5.97 12.57 9.34
N LEU A 104 4.69 12.52 9.68
CA LEU A 104 3.66 11.82 8.92
C LEU A 104 3.08 12.65 7.75
N THR A 105 3.52 13.89 7.56
CA THR A 105 3.14 14.70 6.39
C THR A 105 4.10 14.49 5.22
N GLU A 106 5.23 13.85 5.46
CA GLU A 106 6.19 13.47 4.44
C GLU A 106 5.62 12.28 3.62
N PRO A 107 5.48 12.42 2.27
CA PRO A 107 4.81 11.43 1.43
C PRO A 107 5.35 10.01 1.56
N THR A 108 6.67 9.84 1.45
CA THR A 108 7.32 8.51 1.48
C THR A 108 7.09 7.84 2.83
N THR A 109 7.30 8.57 3.91
CA THR A 109 7.08 8.09 5.28
C THR A 109 5.62 7.70 5.51
N ASN A 110 4.68 8.52 5.05
CA ASN A 110 3.27 8.27 5.27
C ASN A 110 2.76 7.03 4.51
N ILE A 111 3.16 6.90 3.23
CA ILE A 111 2.80 5.75 2.40
C ILE A 111 3.42 4.47 2.95
N GLU A 112 4.68 4.51 3.36
CA GLU A 112 5.38 3.39 3.98
C GLU A 112 4.65 2.90 5.24
N VAL A 113 4.36 3.81 6.17
CA VAL A 113 3.67 3.49 7.43
C VAL A 113 2.25 3.00 7.19
N GLY A 114 1.48 3.68 6.33
CA GLY A 114 0.11 3.28 5.99
C GLY A 114 0.04 1.90 5.35
N SER A 115 1.01 1.59 4.47
CA SER A 115 1.14 0.28 3.84
C SER A 115 1.52 -0.82 4.84
N ALA A 116 2.41 -0.52 5.78
CA ALA A 116 2.77 -1.44 6.88
C ALA A 116 1.55 -1.77 7.75
N ILE A 117 0.71 -0.78 8.06
CA ILE A 117 -0.54 -0.95 8.81
C ILE A 117 -1.50 -1.87 8.03
N LEU A 118 -1.73 -1.59 6.75
CA LEU A 118 -2.59 -2.40 5.90
C LEU A 118 -2.08 -3.84 5.80
N TYR A 119 -0.78 -4.03 5.61
CA TYR A 119 -0.15 -5.34 5.59
C TYR A 119 -0.38 -6.09 6.91
N GLY A 120 -0.26 -5.41 8.05
CA GLY A 120 -0.58 -5.99 9.36
C GLY A 120 -2.03 -6.49 9.44
N TYR A 121 -2.99 -5.72 8.94
CA TYR A 121 -4.39 -6.16 8.86
C TYR A 121 -4.60 -7.31 7.88
N MET A 122 -3.90 -7.31 6.73
CA MET A 122 -3.93 -8.43 5.78
C MET A 122 -3.48 -9.74 6.43
N ARG A 123 -2.37 -9.71 7.16
CA ARG A 123 -1.89 -10.89 7.90
C ARG A 123 -2.88 -11.35 8.97
N SER A 124 -3.45 -10.42 9.73
CA SER A 124 -4.45 -10.74 10.76
C SER A 124 -5.75 -11.29 10.19
N ALA A 125 -6.04 -10.96 8.94
CA ALA A 125 -7.21 -11.43 8.19
C ALA A 125 -6.93 -12.68 7.34
N ASN A 126 -5.77 -13.35 7.52
CA ASN A 126 -5.36 -14.51 6.73
C ASN A 126 -5.41 -14.27 5.20
N GLY A 127 -5.06 -13.06 4.77
CA GLY A 127 -5.06 -12.67 3.36
C GLY A 127 -6.40 -12.15 2.83
N ASP A 128 -7.47 -12.10 3.63
CA ASP A 128 -8.74 -11.52 3.21
C ASP A 128 -8.63 -9.99 3.12
N MET A 129 -8.57 -9.49 1.88
CA MET A 129 -8.46 -8.06 1.57
C MET A 129 -9.67 -7.26 2.08
N ASN A 130 -10.88 -7.79 1.97
CA ASN A 130 -12.08 -7.06 2.42
C ASN A 130 -12.09 -6.92 3.95
N ALA A 131 -11.70 -7.96 4.67
CA ALA A 131 -11.56 -7.91 6.13
C ALA A 131 -10.44 -6.95 6.56
N ALA A 132 -9.31 -6.96 5.85
CA ALA A 132 -8.20 -6.03 6.09
C ALA A 132 -8.61 -4.57 5.86
N LEU A 133 -9.28 -4.28 4.74
CA LEU A 133 -9.78 -2.95 4.42
C LEU A 133 -10.87 -2.48 5.39
N LYS A 134 -11.75 -3.39 5.83
CA LYS A 134 -12.71 -3.10 6.90
C LYS A 134 -11.99 -2.70 8.19
N SER A 135 -10.92 -3.38 8.54
CA SER A 135 -10.10 -3.05 9.73
C SER A 135 -9.37 -1.72 9.56
N TYR A 136 -8.86 -1.42 8.36
CA TYR A 136 -8.16 -0.19 8.04
C TYR A 136 -9.07 1.03 8.12
N GLY A 137 -10.18 1.02 7.42
CA GLY A 137 -11.12 2.16 7.32
C GLY A 137 -12.36 2.05 8.21
N GLY A 138 -12.43 1.04 9.08
CA GLY A 138 -13.45 0.90 10.13
C GLY A 138 -14.81 0.39 9.66
N SER A 139 -15.05 0.13 8.37
CA SER A 139 -16.37 -0.30 7.89
C SER A 139 -16.33 -1.14 6.62
N GLN A 140 -17.36 -1.97 6.42
CA GLN A 140 -17.56 -2.72 5.18
C GLN A 140 -17.82 -1.79 3.98
N ALA A 141 -18.47 -0.65 4.21
CA ALA A 141 -18.71 0.36 3.18
C ALA A 141 -17.38 0.95 2.68
N TYR A 142 -16.41 1.16 3.57
CA TYR A 142 -15.07 1.58 3.20
C TYR A 142 -14.38 0.54 2.32
N ALA A 143 -14.38 -0.73 2.72
CA ALA A 143 -13.78 -1.80 1.92
C ALA A 143 -14.36 -1.84 0.50
N LYS A 144 -15.69 -1.79 0.36
CA LYS A 144 -16.35 -1.73 -0.94
C LYS A 144 -15.96 -0.49 -1.75
N LYS A 145 -15.88 0.68 -1.10
CA LYS A 145 -15.46 1.94 -1.75
C LYS A 145 -14.02 1.84 -2.30
N VAL A 146 -13.10 1.25 -1.53
CA VAL A 146 -11.72 1.04 -1.98
C VAL A 146 -11.69 0.06 -3.14
N SER A 147 -12.37 -1.08 -3.06
CA SER A 147 -12.40 -2.08 -4.14
C SER A 147 -12.87 -1.48 -5.48
N LEU A 148 -13.93 -0.68 -5.46
CA LEU A 148 -14.39 0.03 -6.66
C LEU A 148 -13.37 1.08 -7.15
N ARG A 149 -12.66 1.73 -6.24
CA ARG A 149 -11.67 2.75 -6.60
C ARG A 149 -10.38 2.15 -7.18
N VAL A 150 -10.04 0.90 -6.85
CA VAL A 150 -8.87 0.19 -7.42
C VAL A 150 -8.95 0.12 -8.94
N GLU A 151 -10.16 -0.07 -9.50
CA GLU A 151 -10.38 -0.15 -10.95
C GLU A 151 -9.92 1.12 -11.68
N ASP A 152 -10.10 2.29 -11.06
CA ASP A 152 -9.67 3.58 -11.64
C ASP A 152 -8.14 3.70 -11.81
N PHE A 153 -7.38 2.88 -11.10
CA PHE A 153 -5.92 2.92 -11.09
C PHE A 153 -5.27 1.68 -11.71
N ALA A 154 -6.03 0.65 -12.08
CA ALA A 154 -5.49 -0.62 -12.57
C ALA A 154 -4.59 -0.43 -13.80
N ASP A 155 -5.05 0.32 -14.80
CA ASP A 155 -4.31 0.55 -16.04
C ASP A 155 -3.00 1.31 -15.82
N VAL A 156 -3.03 2.35 -14.96
CA VAL A 156 -1.86 3.19 -14.71
C VAL A 156 -0.85 2.55 -13.76
N ALA A 157 -1.28 1.57 -12.98
CA ALA A 157 -0.42 0.79 -12.11
C ALA A 157 0.24 -0.42 -12.82
N GLY A 158 0.01 -0.58 -14.14
CA GLY A 158 0.52 -1.71 -14.91
C GLY A 158 -0.11 -3.06 -14.53
N GLN A 159 -1.22 -3.02 -13.80
CA GLN A 159 -2.03 -4.19 -13.52
C GLN A 159 -3.08 -4.28 -14.61
N GLN A 160 -2.94 -5.28 -15.50
CA GLN A 160 -4.06 -5.65 -16.37
C GLN A 160 -5.25 -5.95 -15.48
N ALA A 161 -6.45 -5.48 -15.86
CA ALA A 161 -7.68 -5.80 -15.15
C ALA A 161 -7.63 -7.29 -14.79
N ILE A 162 -7.67 -7.59 -13.51
CA ILE A 162 -7.83 -8.97 -13.07
C ILE A 162 -9.21 -9.34 -13.60
N GLU A 163 -9.22 -9.99 -14.79
CA GLU A 163 -10.45 -10.58 -15.30
C GLU A 163 -11.04 -11.33 -14.13
N SER A 164 -12.27 -11.01 -13.80
CA SER A 164 -13.05 -11.55 -12.70
C SER A 164 -13.21 -13.06 -12.85
N HIS A 165 -12.12 -13.80 -12.58
CA HIS A 165 -12.19 -15.23 -12.35
C HIS A 165 -12.63 -15.43 -10.92
N PRO A 166 -13.76 -16.09 -10.67
CA PRO A 166 -14.24 -16.35 -9.31
C PRO A 166 -13.30 -17.21 -8.46
N GLY A 167 -12.12 -17.58 -8.98
CA GLY A 167 -11.08 -18.33 -8.28
C GLY A 167 -9.79 -17.55 -7.96
N ALA A 168 -9.63 -16.30 -8.44
CA ALA A 168 -8.37 -15.55 -8.28
C ALA A 168 -8.19 -14.90 -6.90
N GLN A 169 -9.21 -14.91 -6.06
CA GLN A 169 -9.12 -14.37 -4.68
C GLN A 169 -8.31 -15.26 -3.72
N ALA A 170 -8.02 -16.51 -4.10
CA ALA A 170 -7.28 -17.46 -3.25
C ALA A 170 -5.75 -17.41 -3.46
N SER A 171 -5.23 -16.65 -4.44
CA SER A 171 -3.81 -16.71 -4.80
C SER A 171 -2.97 -15.52 -4.33
N MET A 172 -3.54 -14.56 -3.60
CA MET A 172 -2.81 -13.36 -3.20
C MET A 172 -1.87 -13.52 -2.00
N CYS A 173 -2.09 -14.50 -1.15
CA CYS A 173 -1.12 -14.97 -0.14
C CYS A 173 -1.62 -16.27 0.47
N GLU A 174 -1.03 -17.38 0.08
CA GLU A 174 -1.02 -18.55 0.94
C GLU A 174 -0.23 -18.19 2.21
N ALA A 175 -0.83 -18.33 3.38
CA ALA A 175 -0.34 -17.80 4.66
C ALA A 175 1.14 -18.14 4.97
N ASP A 176 1.70 -19.18 4.34
CA ASP A 176 3.09 -19.63 4.50
C ASP A 176 4.05 -19.11 3.41
N ARG A 177 3.57 -18.39 2.39
CA ARG A 177 4.38 -17.96 1.23
C ARG A 177 4.44 -16.47 0.99
N CYS A 178 3.89 -15.65 1.86
CA CYS A 178 4.23 -14.23 1.85
C CYS A 178 5.58 -14.07 2.55
N PRO A 179 6.70 -13.86 1.83
CA PRO A 179 7.94 -13.54 2.50
C PRO A 179 7.73 -12.23 3.25
N ALA A 180 7.77 -12.30 4.58
CA ALA A 180 7.90 -11.08 5.37
C ALA A 180 9.12 -10.34 4.84
N PRO A 181 9.03 -9.04 4.52
CA PRO A 181 10.22 -8.28 4.19
C PRO A 181 11.21 -8.47 5.33
N ALA A 182 12.45 -8.87 4.98
CA ALA A 182 13.45 -9.35 5.93
C ALA A 182 13.77 -8.37 7.08
N ASN A 183 13.31 -7.12 7.00
CA ASN A 183 13.64 -6.04 7.93
C ASN A 183 12.45 -5.39 8.63
N TRP A 184 11.22 -5.83 8.47
CA TRP A 184 10.11 -5.16 9.15
C TRP A 184 10.05 -5.48 10.65
N ALA A 185 10.47 -6.70 11.04
CA ALA A 185 10.55 -7.11 12.44
C ALA A 185 11.67 -6.35 13.18
N ASP A 186 12.77 -6.02 12.47
CA ASP A 186 13.90 -5.26 13.03
C ASP A 186 13.60 -3.76 13.07
N ALA A 187 12.80 -3.26 12.12
CA ALA A 187 12.36 -1.85 12.12
C ALA A 187 11.28 -1.58 13.18
N PHE A 188 10.51 -2.61 13.57
CA PHE A 188 9.39 -2.50 14.50
C PHE A 188 9.40 -3.70 15.43
N THR A 189 10.26 -3.68 16.45
CA THR A 189 10.32 -4.70 17.51
C THR A 189 8.98 -4.73 18.24
N ILE A 190 8.04 -5.55 17.75
CA ILE A 190 6.89 -5.99 18.53
C ILE A 190 7.43 -7.16 19.35
N PRO A 191 7.44 -7.10 20.69
CA PRO A 191 7.92 -8.20 21.51
C PRO A 191 7.11 -9.46 21.15
N ALA A 192 7.83 -10.56 20.83
CA ALA A 192 7.25 -11.86 20.65
C ALA A 192 6.48 -12.23 21.93
N GLY A 193 5.15 -12.24 21.87
CA GLY A 193 4.31 -12.55 23.04
C GLY A 193 3.05 -11.69 23.19
N SER A 194 2.93 -10.59 22.45
CA SER A 194 1.66 -9.88 22.40
C SER A 194 0.77 -10.53 21.35
N ALA A 195 0.02 -11.54 21.77
CA ALA A 195 -1.22 -11.88 21.09
C ALA A 195 -1.95 -10.55 20.87
N VAL A 196 -2.29 -10.21 19.63
CA VAL A 196 -3.17 -9.09 19.34
C VAL A 196 -4.51 -9.48 19.92
N ALA A 197 -4.67 -9.20 21.21
CA ALA A 197 -5.96 -9.23 21.84
C ALA A 197 -6.83 -8.31 21.00
N ALA A 198 -7.94 -8.82 20.53
CA ALA A 198 -8.99 -8.03 19.90
C ALA A 198 -9.19 -6.79 20.80
N LEU A 199 -8.84 -5.61 20.28
CA LEU A 199 -9.00 -4.37 21.00
C LEU A 199 -10.50 -4.16 21.22
N PRO A 200 -11.00 -4.22 22.47
CA PRO A 200 -12.37 -3.88 22.74
C PRO A 200 -12.53 -2.36 22.56
N GLY A 201 -13.40 -1.95 21.66
CA GLY A 201 -13.97 -0.62 21.69
C GLY A 201 -13.29 0.46 20.85
N VAL A 202 -12.84 0.17 19.62
CA VAL A 202 -12.66 1.24 18.63
C VAL A 202 -13.99 1.41 17.89
N SER A 203 -14.79 2.33 18.38
CA SER A 203 -16.00 2.79 17.71
C SER A 203 -15.62 3.48 16.41
N PRO A 204 -16.19 3.10 15.25
CA PRO A 204 -15.94 3.79 14.00
C PRO A 204 -16.75 5.09 14.00
N ALA A 205 -16.09 6.21 14.19
CA ALA A 205 -16.71 7.51 13.96
C ALA A 205 -15.86 8.27 12.95
N ILE A 206 -16.17 8.10 11.69
CA ILE A 206 -15.92 9.11 10.68
C ILE A 206 -17.29 9.72 10.34
N PRO A 207 -17.61 10.93 10.82
CA PRO A 207 -18.71 11.68 10.24
C PRO A 207 -18.26 12.26 8.90
N HIS A 208 -19.13 12.13 7.92
CA HIS A 208 -19.02 12.72 6.59
C HIS A 208 -19.05 14.24 6.65
#